data_9d7ef44a9acf53bddac28babb616b8a4
#
_entry.id   9d7ef44a9acf53bddac28babb616b8a4
#
_cell.length_a   1.000
_cell.length_b   1.000
_cell.length_c   1.000
_cell.angle_alpha   90.00
_cell.angle_beta   90.00
_cell.angle_gamma   90.00
#
_symmetry.space_group_name_H-M   'P 1'
#
loop_
_entity.id
_entity.type
_entity.pdbx_description
1 polymer ?
#
loop_
_entity_poly.entity_id
_entity_poly.type
_entity_poly.pdbx_seq_one_letter_code
_entity_poly.pdbx_strand_id
1 'polypeptide(L)'
;MPESLRDYYEVLGVSRQASPDEIKRSYRKLARSAHPDVNTAPDAAEQFAELSAAYEVLSDSEKREAYDRFGHAGVQGSSAGASRAAREAGFDPSGFEDLFSAFFGGSAGSHAARPQRGEDRVVEHGITFRTAVLGGTEHLRDSSGTDVELKIPPGVEEGQTLRLRGRGDPSPTGGSSGDLKVKLRVGGHPWLKREGKHLRGLVPLSLDEAVLGTEIEVPLLEGSVQIKIPVHSSSGRVLRIPGLGVPGDPPGDLRLELRIVLPEGGHQDLDALAEKIKGTLPNPRLEMDWFANRS
;
A
#
# COMPACT_ATOMS: atom_id res chain seq x y z
N MET A 1 47.41 24.30 -26.89
CA MET A 1 47.70 22.86 -26.95
C MET A 1 46.41 22.15 -26.82
N PRO A 2 45.96 21.28 -27.74
CA PRO A 2 44.76 20.49 -27.51
C PRO A 2 45.07 19.54 -26.34
N GLU A 3 44.24 19.57 -25.30
CA GLU A 3 44.27 18.62 -24.18
C GLU A 3 44.10 17.22 -24.75
N SER A 4 45.13 16.37 -24.57
CA SER A 4 45.04 14.97 -24.95
C SER A 4 44.01 14.28 -24.05
N LEU A 5 42.90 13.84 -24.62
CA LEU A 5 41.92 13.04 -23.94
C LEU A 5 42.59 11.83 -23.27
N ARG A 6 42.38 11.64 -21.97
CA ARG A 6 42.93 10.51 -21.21
C ARG A 6 42.33 9.18 -21.70
N ASP A 7 43.12 8.12 -21.67
CA ASP A 7 42.68 6.78 -22.03
C ASP A 7 41.58 6.32 -21.05
N TYR A 8 40.46 5.83 -21.55
CA TYR A 8 39.28 5.40 -20.73
C TYR A 8 39.64 4.27 -19.75
N TYR A 9 40.63 3.41 -20.07
CA TYR A 9 41.10 2.41 -19.14
C TYR A 9 41.90 3.05 -18.00
N GLU A 10 42.67 4.10 -18.27
CA GLU A 10 43.38 4.87 -17.25
C GLU A 10 42.40 5.66 -16.36
N VAL A 11 41.34 6.25 -16.95
CA VAL A 11 40.33 6.99 -16.23
C VAL A 11 39.60 6.08 -15.23
N LEU A 12 39.31 4.85 -15.60
CA LEU A 12 38.71 3.86 -14.70
C LEU A 12 39.71 3.11 -13.84
N GLY A 13 41.02 3.31 -14.03
CA GLY A 13 42.09 2.63 -13.29
C GLY A 13 42.09 1.12 -13.46
N VAL A 14 41.78 0.62 -14.67
CA VAL A 14 41.67 -0.81 -14.98
C VAL A 14 42.60 -1.17 -16.13
N SER A 15 43.01 -2.45 -16.22
CA SER A 15 43.78 -2.96 -17.36
C SER A 15 42.94 -2.99 -18.63
N ARG A 16 43.58 -2.85 -19.80
CA ARG A 16 42.91 -3.07 -21.11
C ARG A 16 42.33 -4.48 -21.28
N GLN A 17 42.77 -5.45 -20.47
CA GLN A 17 42.27 -6.81 -20.45
C GLN A 17 41.20 -7.02 -19.36
N ALA A 18 40.76 -5.97 -18.67
CA ALA A 18 39.81 -6.07 -17.60
C ALA A 18 38.46 -6.66 -18.06
N SER A 19 37.90 -7.53 -17.25
CA SER A 19 36.56 -8.10 -17.45
C SER A 19 35.48 -7.05 -17.27
N PRO A 20 34.30 -7.23 -17.85
CA PRO A 20 33.14 -6.32 -17.65
C PRO A 20 32.78 -6.10 -16.17
N ASP A 21 32.97 -7.13 -15.33
CA ASP A 21 32.73 -7.04 -13.89
C ASP A 21 33.78 -6.19 -13.16
N GLU A 22 35.03 -6.24 -13.59
CA GLU A 22 36.10 -5.39 -13.05
C GLU A 22 35.90 -3.92 -13.42
N ILE A 23 35.51 -3.65 -14.65
CA ILE A 23 35.15 -2.30 -15.13
C ILE A 23 34.01 -1.74 -14.31
N LYS A 24 32.93 -2.51 -14.13
CA LYS A 24 31.78 -2.12 -13.34
C LYS A 24 32.09 -1.88 -11.86
N ARG A 25 32.95 -2.69 -11.28
CA ARG A 25 33.40 -2.56 -9.89
C ARG A 25 34.23 -1.31 -9.68
N SER A 26 35.19 -1.04 -10.59
CA SER A 26 36.03 0.14 -10.53
C SER A 26 35.18 1.42 -10.69
N TYR A 27 34.31 1.47 -11.69
CA TYR A 27 33.38 2.60 -11.86
C TYR A 27 32.58 2.90 -10.60
N ARG A 28 31.94 1.88 -9.99
CA ARG A 28 31.16 2.09 -8.76
C ARG A 28 32.00 2.64 -7.61
N LYS A 29 33.26 2.23 -7.50
CA LYS A 29 34.13 2.73 -6.45
C LYS A 29 34.52 4.19 -6.70
N LEU A 30 34.87 4.56 -7.92
CA LEU A 30 35.28 5.90 -8.28
C LEU A 30 34.11 6.89 -8.33
N ALA A 31 32.97 6.47 -8.86
CA ALA A 31 31.76 7.28 -8.91
C ALA A 31 31.28 7.70 -7.52
N ARG A 32 31.42 6.84 -6.51
CA ARG A 32 31.06 7.20 -5.11
C ARG A 32 31.98 8.29 -4.55
N SER A 33 33.24 8.28 -4.88
CA SER A 33 34.22 9.28 -4.41
C SER A 33 34.18 10.59 -5.19
N ALA A 34 33.73 10.54 -6.45
CA ALA A 34 33.62 11.71 -7.33
C ALA A 34 32.19 12.32 -7.37
N HIS A 35 31.23 11.75 -6.60
CA HIS A 35 29.85 12.25 -6.61
C HIS A 35 29.78 13.68 -6.06
N PRO A 36 29.05 14.61 -6.73
CA PRO A 36 29.00 16.02 -6.34
C PRO A 36 28.42 16.26 -4.93
N ASP A 37 27.61 15.33 -4.40
CA ASP A 37 27.11 15.42 -3.02
C ASP A 37 28.15 15.05 -1.95
N VAL A 38 29.24 14.36 -2.36
CA VAL A 38 30.28 13.87 -1.45
C VAL A 38 31.60 14.64 -1.64
N ASN A 39 31.87 15.04 -2.89
CA ASN A 39 33.09 15.74 -3.27
C ASN A 39 32.78 17.18 -3.70
N THR A 40 33.18 18.14 -2.88
CA THR A 40 32.99 19.59 -3.10
C THR A 40 34.14 20.25 -3.86
N ALA A 41 35.07 19.47 -4.40
CA ALA A 41 36.19 20.01 -5.19
C ALA A 41 35.68 20.65 -6.51
N PRO A 42 36.29 21.73 -6.98
CA PRO A 42 35.80 22.46 -8.15
C PRO A 42 35.85 21.62 -9.46
N ASP A 43 36.65 20.56 -9.51
CA ASP A 43 36.82 19.64 -10.63
C ASP A 43 36.03 18.32 -10.49
N ALA A 44 35.28 18.16 -9.40
CA ALA A 44 34.51 16.94 -9.15
C ALA A 44 33.46 16.61 -10.25
N ALA A 45 32.83 17.63 -10.79
CA ALA A 45 31.84 17.48 -11.86
C ALA A 45 32.51 17.02 -13.17
N GLU A 46 33.71 17.53 -13.49
CA GLU A 46 34.47 17.13 -14.67
C GLU A 46 35.00 15.71 -14.54
N GLN A 47 35.53 15.34 -13.37
CA GLN A 47 35.97 13.98 -13.07
C GLN A 47 34.83 12.97 -13.14
N PHE A 48 33.63 13.31 -12.61
CA PHE A 48 32.49 12.44 -12.71
C PHE A 48 32.00 12.26 -14.15
N ALA A 49 32.04 13.32 -14.96
CA ALA A 49 31.70 13.26 -16.39
C ALA A 49 32.69 12.37 -17.18
N GLU A 50 34.01 12.50 -16.94
CA GLU A 50 35.03 11.61 -17.54
C GLU A 50 34.82 10.14 -17.14
N LEU A 51 34.57 9.86 -15.84
CA LEU A 51 34.35 8.51 -15.36
C LEU A 51 33.10 7.88 -16.00
N SER A 52 32.02 8.68 -16.14
CA SER A 52 30.76 8.22 -16.75
C SER A 52 30.94 7.94 -18.25
N ALA A 53 31.64 8.80 -18.98
CA ALA A 53 31.96 8.59 -20.40
C ALA A 53 32.84 7.34 -20.62
N ALA A 54 33.86 7.15 -19.78
CA ALA A 54 34.70 5.98 -19.85
C ALA A 54 33.93 4.68 -19.58
N TYR A 55 33.06 4.68 -18.59
CA TYR A 55 32.21 3.53 -18.27
C TYR A 55 31.22 3.23 -19.38
N GLU A 56 30.55 4.23 -19.95
CA GLU A 56 29.59 4.07 -21.04
C GLU A 56 30.23 3.34 -22.24
N VAL A 57 31.45 3.71 -22.60
CA VAL A 57 32.17 3.09 -23.73
C VAL A 57 32.68 1.69 -23.38
N LEU A 58 33.30 1.50 -22.22
CA LEU A 58 33.96 0.24 -21.86
C LEU A 58 33.00 -0.84 -21.31
N SER A 59 31.78 -0.47 -20.92
CA SER A 59 30.78 -1.42 -20.45
C SER A 59 29.98 -2.11 -21.58
N ASP A 60 29.99 -1.52 -22.76
CA ASP A 60 29.36 -2.07 -23.97
C ASP A 60 30.43 -2.76 -24.85
N SER A 61 30.21 -4.01 -25.22
CA SER A 61 31.18 -4.81 -25.98
C SER A 61 31.50 -4.23 -27.36
N GLU A 62 30.48 -3.68 -28.05
CA GLU A 62 30.67 -3.13 -29.39
C GLU A 62 31.39 -1.78 -29.35
N LYS A 63 31.05 -0.90 -28.41
CA LYS A 63 31.71 0.37 -28.18
C LYS A 63 33.15 0.17 -27.72
N ARG A 64 33.42 -0.82 -26.86
CA ARG A 64 34.73 -1.19 -26.39
C ARG A 64 35.60 -1.67 -27.54
N GLU A 65 35.10 -2.56 -28.40
CA GLU A 65 35.86 -3.00 -29.59
C GLU A 65 36.15 -1.84 -30.54
N ALA A 66 35.22 -0.93 -30.75
CA ALA A 66 35.45 0.27 -31.57
C ALA A 66 36.52 1.20 -30.94
N TYR A 67 36.47 1.35 -29.61
CA TYR A 67 37.46 2.11 -28.86
C TYR A 67 38.85 1.45 -28.90
N ASP A 68 38.92 0.14 -28.75
CA ASP A 68 40.18 -0.62 -28.80
C ASP A 68 40.85 -0.56 -30.19
N ARG A 69 40.09 -0.46 -31.27
CA ARG A 69 40.60 -0.38 -32.66
C ARG A 69 40.93 1.04 -33.11
N PHE A 70 40.15 2.02 -32.72
CA PHE A 70 40.21 3.37 -33.29
C PHE A 70 40.42 4.47 -32.23
N GLY A 71 40.56 4.09 -30.94
CA GLY A 71 40.71 5.03 -29.83
C GLY A 71 39.48 5.95 -29.69
N HIS A 72 39.71 7.13 -29.13
CA HIS A 72 38.65 8.17 -29.00
C HIS A 72 38.01 8.53 -30.33
N ALA A 73 38.69 8.46 -31.46
CA ALA A 73 38.12 8.77 -32.78
C ALA A 73 37.05 7.76 -33.20
N GLY A 74 37.11 6.52 -32.74
CA GLY A 74 36.10 5.48 -33.03
C GLY A 74 34.77 5.67 -32.31
N VAL A 75 34.79 6.41 -31.21
CA VAL A 75 33.59 6.69 -30.38
C VAL A 75 33.15 8.16 -30.41
N GLN A 76 34.02 9.08 -30.88
CA GLN A 76 33.69 10.51 -31.03
C GLN A 76 32.88 10.84 -32.27
N GLY A 77 32.80 9.96 -33.26
CA GLY A 77 32.00 10.16 -34.47
C GLY A 77 30.50 10.30 -34.26
N SER A 78 30.04 9.93 -33.06
CA SER A 78 28.61 9.91 -32.70
C SER A 78 28.18 11.01 -31.71
N SER A 79 29.08 11.64 -30.95
CA SER A 79 28.65 12.52 -29.84
C SER A 79 29.06 13.99 -29.97
N ALA A 80 30.14 14.33 -30.69
CA ALA A 80 30.66 15.72 -30.73
C ALA A 80 29.83 16.67 -31.59
N GLY A 81 29.09 16.18 -32.59
CA GLY A 81 28.19 17.00 -33.43
C GLY A 81 26.84 17.27 -32.76
N ALA A 82 26.30 16.30 -32.01
CA ALA A 82 25.01 16.39 -31.38
C ALA A 82 25.01 17.26 -30.11
N SER A 83 26.08 17.24 -29.32
CA SER A 83 26.20 18.01 -28.08
C SER A 83 26.30 19.53 -28.31
N ARG A 84 26.84 19.97 -29.45
CA ARG A 84 26.97 21.39 -29.79
C ARG A 84 25.63 21.97 -30.31
N ALA A 85 24.92 21.19 -31.11
CA ALA A 85 23.58 21.55 -31.59
C ALA A 85 22.51 21.58 -30.50
N ALA A 86 22.61 20.67 -29.50
CA ALA A 86 21.67 20.62 -28.40
C ALA A 86 21.84 21.78 -27.39
N ARG A 87 23.07 22.28 -27.18
CA ARG A 87 23.32 23.45 -26.32
C ARG A 87 22.84 24.78 -26.93
N GLU A 88 22.89 24.91 -28.25
CA GLU A 88 22.39 26.11 -28.95
C GLU A 88 20.86 26.11 -29.08
N ALA A 89 20.19 24.97 -28.96
CA ALA A 89 18.74 24.82 -29.08
C ALA A 89 17.95 24.84 -27.74
N GLY A 90 18.62 24.96 -26.58
CA GLY A 90 17.95 25.10 -25.27
C GLY A 90 17.19 23.86 -24.80
N PHE A 91 17.63 22.66 -25.13
CA PHE A 91 16.93 21.42 -24.78
C PHE A 91 17.32 20.88 -23.40
N ASP A 92 16.28 20.48 -22.64
CA ASP A 92 16.28 19.84 -21.32
C ASP A 92 16.96 18.45 -21.38
N PRO A 93 17.81 18.08 -20.40
CA PRO A 93 18.51 16.79 -20.33
C PRO A 93 17.61 15.56 -20.30
N SER A 94 16.31 15.68 -19.97
CA SER A 94 15.37 14.56 -19.96
C SER A 94 14.93 14.04 -21.34
N GLY A 95 15.17 14.82 -22.41
CA GLY A 95 14.84 14.43 -23.79
C GLY A 95 15.98 13.72 -24.54
N PHE A 96 17.13 13.50 -23.89
CA PHE A 96 18.30 12.95 -24.55
C PHE A 96 18.17 11.44 -24.88
N GLU A 97 17.42 10.71 -24.09
CA GLU A 97 17.18 9.27 -24.30
C GLU A 97 16.30 8.98 -25.52
N ASP A 98 15.30 9.83 -25.75
CA ASP A 98 14.39 9.72 -26.91
C ASP A 98 15.08 10.15 -28.23
N LEU A 99 15.97 11.15 -28.18
CA LEU A 99 16.72 11.61 -29.35
C LEU A 99 17.84 10.64 -29.73
N PHE A 100 18.47 9.99 -28.75
CA PHE A 100 19.51 8.99 -28.97
C PHE A 100 18.93 7.73 -29.61
N SER A 101 17.75 7.28 -29.18
CA SER A 101 17.06 6.13 -29.77
C SER A 101 16.58 6.40 -31.20
N ALA A 102 16.23 7.65 -31.53
CA ALA A 102 15.82 8.05 -32.87
C ALA A 102 16.99 8.17 -33.87
N PHE A 103 18.20 8.49 -33.40
CA PHE A 103 19.35 8.75 -34.27
C PHE A 103 20.25 7.52 -34.48
N PHE A 104 20.35 6.61 -33.47
CA PHE A 104 21.14 5.40 -33.55
C PHE A 104 20.36 4.14 -33.94
N GLY A 105 19.03 4.20 -33.95
CA GLY A 105 18.15 3.13 -34.39
C GLY A 105 17.96 3.03 -35.90
N GLY A 106 18.78 3.68 -36.70
CA GLY A 106 18.69 3.70 -38.17
C GLY A 106 19.17 2.42 -38.83
N SER A 107 18.48 1.30 -38.62
CA SER A 107 18.42 0.17 -39.54
C SER A 107 16.96 -0.17 -39.76
N ALA A 108 16.50 -0.08 -41.00
CA ALA A 108 15.17 -0.45 -41.48
C ALA A 108 14.87 -1.92 -41.17
N GLY A 109 14.42 -2.18 -39.97
CA GLY A 109 13.79 -3.43 -39.56
C GLY A 109 12.50 -3.08 -38.87
N SER A 110 11.39 -3.53 -39.39
CA SER A 110 10.03 -3.37 -38.89
C SER A 110 10.02 -3.13 -37.38
N HIS A 111 9.53 -1.95 -36.93
CA HIS A 111 9.14 -1.73 -35.54
C HIS A 111 8.06 -2.76 -35.18
N ALA A 112 8.48 -3.95 -34.81
CA ALA A 112 7.64 -4.77 -33.94
C ALA A 112 7.52 -3.95 -32.66
N ALA A 113 6.41 -3.21 -32.53
CA ALA A 113 6.09 -2.48 -31.32
C ALA A 113 6.34 -3.41 -30.14
N ARG A 114 7.26 -3.04 -29.24
CA ARG A 114 7.49 -3.85 -28.04
C ARG A 114 6.14 -4.09 -27.40
N PRO A 115 5.80 -5.34 -27.06
CA PRO A 115 4.52 -5.63 -26.46
C PRO A 115 4.32 -4.77 -25.22
N GLN A 116 3.46 -3.77 -25.33
CA GLN A 116 3.11 -2.93 -24.21
C GLN A 116 2.20 -3.71 -23.26
N ARG A 117 2.34 -3.51 -21.97
CA ARG A 117 1.43 -4.10 -21.00
C ARG A 117 0.09 -3.36 -21.06
N GLY A 118 -1.02 -4.09 -20.90
CA GLY A 118 -2.35 -3.51 -20.76
C GLY A 118 -2.46 -2.62 -19.51
N GLU A 119 -3.45 -1.75 -19.48
CA GLU A 119 -3.68 -0.83 -18.37
C GLU A 119 -4.25 -1.54 -17.14
N ASP A 120 -3.90 -1.03 -15.95
CA ASP A 120 -4.49 -1.49 -14.71
C ASP A 120 -5.90 -0.89 -14.58
N ARG A 121 -6.87 -1.72 -14.20
CA ARG A 121 -8.26 -1.30 -13.98
C ARG A 121 -8.57 -1.25 -12.48
N VAL A 122 -9.29 -0.22 -12.05
CA VAL A 122 -9.77 -0.08 -10.66
C VAL A 122 -11.29 -0.23 -10.65
N VAL A 123 -11.79 -1.12 -9.78
CA VAL A 123 -13.23 -1.33 -9.57
C VAL A 123 -13.54 -1.27 -8.07
N GLU A 124 -14.73 -0.80 -7.71
CA GLU A 124 -15.23 -0.89 -6.34
C GLU A 124 -16.13 -2.13 -6.23
N HIS A 125 -15.97 -2.89 -5.14
CA HIS A 125 -16.76 -4.09 -4.87
C HIS A 125 -17.29 -4.06 -3.44
N GLY A 126 -18.61 -4.20 -3.29
CA GLY A 126 -19.28 -4.25 -1.99
C GLY A 126 -19.21 -5.65 -1.38
N ILE A 127 -18.75 -5.73 -0.14
CA ILE A 127 -18.73 -6.97 0.64
C ILE A 127 -19.54 -6.82 1.92
N THR A 128 -20.02 -7.93 2.46
CA THR A 128 -20.75 -7.91 3.74
C THR A 128 -19.77 -7.66 4.90
N PHE A 129 -20.29 -7.15 6.03
CA PHE A 129 -19.52 -7.05 7.27
C PHE A 129 -18.93 -8.40 7.69
N ARG A 130 -19.70 -9.48 7.54
CA ARG A 130 -19.27 -10.84 7.83
C ARG A 130 -18.06 -11.23 6.98
N THR A 131 -18.14 -11.03 5.66
CA THR A 131 -17.02 -11.31 4.73
C THR A 131 -15.79 -10.48 5.08
N ALA A 132 -15.97 -9.20 5.46
CA ALA A 132 -14.86 -8.34 5.86
C ALA A 132 -14.16 -8.83 7.14
N VAL A 133 -14.91 -9.35 8.12
CA VAL A 133 -14.36 -9.82 9.39
C VAL A 133 -13.76 -11.22 9.26
N LEU A 134 -14.50 -12.17 8.71
CA LEU A 134 -14.15 -13.59 8.71
C LEU A 134 -13.38 -14.02 7.45
N GLY A 135 -13.34 -13.18 6.44
CA GLY A 135 -12.87 -13.55 5.12
C GLY A 135 -13.93 -14.30 4.34
N GLY A 136 -13.59 -14.66 3.12
CA GLY A 136 -14.49 -15.42 2.25
C GLY A 136 -14.06 -15.35 0.79
N THR A 137 -14.94 -15.81 -0.06
CA THR A 137 -14.78 -15.80 -1.50
C THR A 137 -15.92 -15.01 -2.12
N GLU A 138 -15.59 -14.06 -2.97
CA GLU A 138 -16.54 -13.28 -3.76
C GLU A 138 -16.29 -13.51 -5.24
N HIS A 139 -17.32 -13.35 -6.07
CA HIS A 139 -17.23 -13.48 -7.51
C HIS A 139 -17.43 -12.12 -8.16
N LEU A 140 -16.54 -11.76 -9.06
CA LEU A 140 -16.63 -10.53 -9.84
C LEU A 140 -16.27 -10.80 -11.29
N ARG A 141 -16.67 -9.90 -12.20
CA ARG A 141 -16.31 -9.97 -13.61
C ARG A 141 -15.13 -9.09 -13.91
N ASP A 142 -14.14 -9.68 -14.59
CA ASP A 142 -12.99 -8.92 -15.07
C ASP A 142 -13.33 -8.07 -16.32
N SER A 143 -12.33 -7.38 -16.90
CA SER A 143 -12.51 -6.54 -18.07
C SER A 143 -12.92 -7.31 -19.33
N SER A 144 -12.63 -8.60 -19.37
CA SER A 144 -13.03 -9.49 -20.48
C SER A 144 -14.44 -10.07 -20.31
N GLY A 145 -15.12 -9.79 -19.18
CA GLY A 145 -16.42 -10.38 -18.83
C GLY A 145 -16.32 -11.77 -18.23
N THR A 146 -15.11 -12.26 -17.95
CA THR A 146 -14.88 -13.57 -17.32
C THR A 146 -15.14 -13.46 -15.81
N ASP A 147 -15.85 -14.45 -15.25
CA ASP A 147 -16.06 -14.54 -13.81
C ASP A 147 -14.73 -14.91 -13.12
N VAL A 148 -14.35 -14.10 -12.14
CA VAL A 148 -13.11 -14.24 -11.37
C VAL A 148 -13.42 -14.38 -9.92
N GLU A 149 -12.82 -15.38 -9.30
CA GLU A 149 -12.89 -15.60 -7.86
C GLU A 149 -11.93 -14.64 -7.12
N LEU A 150 -12.47 -13.83 -6.22
CA LEU A 150 -11.72 -12.94 -5.34
C LEU A 150 -11.69 -13.53 -3.94
N LYS A 151 -10.53 -14.01 -3.49
CA LYS A 151 -10.30 -14.39 -2.10
C LYS A 151 -10.11 -13.15 -1.24
N ILE A 152 -10.99 -12.98 -0.26
CA ILE A 152 -10.94 -11.90 0.72
C ILE A 152 -10.35 -12.46 2.01
N PRO A 153 -9.16 -12.00 2.42
CA PRO A 153 -8.59 -12.41 3.69
C PRO A 153 -9.44 -11.90 4.87
N PRO A 154 -9.42 -12.57 6.03
CA PRO A 154 -10.11 -12.08 7.22
C PRO A 154 -9.52 -10.74 7.66
N GLY A 155 -10.40 -9.87 8.16
CA GLY A 155 -10.00 -8.61 8.73
C GLY A 155 -9.67 -7.50 7.72
N VAL A 156 -10.17 -7.57 6.50
CA VAL A 156 -10.03 -6.45 5.55
C VAL A 156 -10.77 -5.20 6.04
N GLU A 157 -10.26 -4.03 5.66
CA GLU A 157 -10.81 -2.74 6.08
C GLU A 157 -11.54 -2.02 4.94
N GLU A 158 -12.40 -1.05 5.32
CA GLU A 158 -13.06 -0.17 4.36
C GLU A 158 -12.03 0.52 3.46
N GLY A 159 -12.25 0.48 2.13
CA GLY A 159 -11.37 1.08 1.14
C GLY A 159 -10.08 0.31 0.86
N GLN A 160 -9.84 -0.83 1.51
CA GLN A 160 -8.68 -1.69 1.21
C GLN A 160 -8.73 -2.17 -0.23
N THR A 161 -7.57 -2.18 -0.90
CA THR A 161 -7.47 -2.59 -2.30
C THR A 161 -6.80 -3.95 -2.42
N LEU A 162 -7.47 -4.89 -3.06
CA LEU A 162 -6.94 -6.19 -3.45
C LEU A 162 -6.55 -6.19 -4.92
N ARG A 163 -5.41 -6.79 -5.25
CA ARG A 163 -4.86 -6.83 -6.60
C ARG A 163 -4.97 -8.22 -7.20
N LEU A 164 -5.66 -8.32 -8.32
CA LEU A 164 -5.73 -9.51 -9.16
C LEU A 164 -4.83 -9.33 -10.38
N ARG A 165 -3.71 -10.04 -10.40
CA ARG A 165 -2.70 -9.90 -11.44
C ARG A 165 -3.21 -10.40 -12.80
N GLY A 166 -2.94 -9.63 -13.86
CA GLY A 166 -3.27 -9.99 -15.23
C GLY A 166 -4.78 -10.01 -15.55
N ARG A 167 -5.63 -9.37 -14.70
CA ARG A 167 -7.08 -9.27 -14.85
C ARG A 167 -7.57 -7.86 -15.18
N GLY A 168 -6.64 -6.92 -15.46
CA GLY A 168 -6.93 -5.61 -16.01
C GLY A 168 -7.17 -5.64 -17.50
N ASP A 169 -7.04 -4.49 -18.16
CA ASP A 169 -7.30 -4.38 -19.59
C ASP A 169 -6.28 -5.16 -20.43
N PRO A 170 -6.70 -5.75 -21.55
CA PRO A 170 -5.80 -6.47 -22.44
C PRO A 170 -4.78 -5.52 -23.09
N SER A 171 -3.60 -6.04 -23.41
CA SER A 171 -2.59 -5.28 -24.14
C SER A 171 -3.07 -4.97 -25.57
N PRO A 172 -2.95 -3.72 -26.04
CA PRO A 172 -3.27 -3.36 -27.42
C PRO A 172 -2.25 -3.93 -28.43
N THR A 173 -1.06 -4.34 -27.98
CA THR A 173 0.05 -4.79 -28.84
C THR A 173 0.43 -6.26 -28.62
N GLY A 174 -0.46 -7.06 -27.99
CA GLY A 174 -0.22 -8.49 -27.72
C GLY A 174 0.71 -8.78 -26.53
N GLY A 175 0.96 -7.78 -25.64
CA GLY A 175 1.67 -7.97 -24.40
C GLY A 175 0.79 -8.59 -23.30
N SER A 176 1.29 -8.60 -22.06
CA SER A 176 0.52 -9.06 -20.89
C SER A 176 -0.60 -8.07 -20.54
N SER A 177 -1.74 -8.57 -20.06
CA SER A 177 -2.81 -7.73 -19.51
C SER A 177 -2.34 -6.94 -18.28
N GLY A 178 -3.01 -5.85 -18.01
CA GLY A 178 -2.88 -5.08 -16.77
C GLY A 178 -3.39 -5.86 -15.55
N ASP A 179 -3.46 -5.22 -14.40
CA ASP A 179 -4.01 -5.80 -13.19
C ASP A 179 -5.38 -5.21 -12.85
N LEU A 180 -6.23 -6.02 -12.23
CA LEU A 180 -7.49 -5.54 -11.67
C LEU A 180 -7.26 -5.20 -10.19
N LYS A 181 -7.46 -3.94 -9.82
CA LYS A 181 -7.41 -3.42 -8.45
C LYS A 181 -8.83 -3.28 -7.93
N VAL A 182 -9.20 -4.15 -6.97
CA VAL A 182 -10.53 -4.18 -6.38
C VAL A 182 -10.51 -3.43 -5.06
N LYS A 183 -11.14 -2.26 -5.02
CA LYS A 183 -11.32 -1.46 -3.81
C LYS A 183 -12.56 -1.93 -3.07
N LEU A 184 -12.39 -2.44 -1.86
CA LEU A 184 -13.47 -3.01 -1.06
C LEU A 184 -14.32 -1.93 -0.40
N ARG A 185 -15.64 -2.12 -0.44
CA ARG A 185 -16.65 -1.36 0.32
C ARG A 185 -17.33 -2.29 1.31
N VAL A 186 -17.15 -2.03 2.60
CA VAL A 186 -17.68 -2.88 3.67
C VAL A 186 -19.09 -2.43 4.06
N GLY A 187 -20.06 -3.32 3.95
CA GLY A 187 -21.43 -3.09 4.42
C GLY A 187 -21.50 -2.97 5.94
N GLY A 188 -22.49 -2.23 6.45
CA GLY A 188 -22.76 -2.16 7.88
C GLY A 188 -23.34 -3.47 8.44
N HIS A 189 -23.29 -3.62 9.78
CA HIS A 189 -23.96 -4.70 10.50
C HIS A 189 -25.03 -4.12 11.43
N PRO A 190 -26.19 -4.77 11.63
CA PRO A 190 -27.29 -4.20 12.41
C PRO A 190 -26.92 -3.82 13.85
N TRP A 191 -26.06 -4.58 14.51
CA TRP A 191 -25.75 -4.37 15.92
C TRP A 191 -24.27 -4.49 16.27
N LEU A 192 -23.39 -4.97 15.34
CA LEU A 192 -21.95 -5.05 15.52
C LEU A 192 -21.25 -3.88 14.83
N LYS A 193 -20.22 -3.36 15.49
CA LYS A 193 -19.25 -2.40 14.93
C LYS A 193 -17.85 -2.96 15.10
N ARG A 194 -16.97 -2.66 14.16
CA ARG A 194 -15.57 -3.02 14.25
C ARG A 194 -14.76 -1.89 14.90
N GLU A 195 -13.93 -2.22 15.87
CA GLU A 195 -12.98 -1.33 16.53
C GLU A 195 -11.57 -1.95 16.44
N GLY A 196 -10.88 -1.67 15.34
CA GLY A 196 -9.59 -2.31 15.01
C GLY A 196 -9.75 -3.83 14.84
N LYS A 197 -9.11 -4.61 15.71
CA LYS A 197 -9.27 -6.08 15.74
C LYS A 197 -10.44 -6.56 16.59
N HIS A 198 -11.07 -5.69 17.38
CA HIS A 198 -12.18 -6.06 18.24
C HIS A 198 -13.52 -5.79 17.56
N LEU A 199 -14.54 -6.53 17.97
CA LEU A 199 -15.92 -6.26 17.63
C LEU A 199 -16.62 -5.70 18.86
N ARG A 200 -17.49 -4.70 18.67
CA ARG A 200 -18.34 -4.13 19.71
C ARG A 200 -19.79 -4.31 19.33
N GLY A 201 -20.57 -4.78 20.28
CA GLY A 201 -22.01 -4.91 20.15
C GLY A 201 -22.72 -4.28 21.33
N LEU A 202 -23.98 -3.88 21.10
CA LEU A 202 -24.87 -3.40 22.15
C LEU A 202 -25.88 -4.51 22.49
N VAL A 203 -25.98 -4.83 23.79
CA VAL A 203 -26.90 -5.84 24.31
C VAL A 203 -27.96 -5.15 25.13
N PRO A 204 -29.23 -5.09 24.64
CA PRO A 204 -30.32 -4.60 25.43
C PRO A 204 -30.67 -5.61 26.53
N LEU A 205 -30.94 -5.13 27.73
CA LEU A 205 -31.38 -5.89 28.87
C LEU A 205 -32.63 -5.27 29.46
N SER A 206 -33.56 -6.08 29.94
CA SER A 206 -34.64 -5.60 30.78
C SER A 206 -34.14 -5.24 32.20
N LEU A 207 -34.92 -4.52 32.97
CA LEU A 207 -34.52 -4.10 34.30
C LEU A 207 -34.32 -5.30 35.26
N ASP A 208 -35.21 -6.27 35.17
CA ASP A 208 -35.13 -7.51 35.99
C ASP A 208 -33.89 -8.33 35.63
N GLU A 209 -33.54 -8.49 34.33
CA GLU A 209 -32.33 -9.16 33.88
C GLU A 209 -31.08 -8.45 34.41
N ALA A 210 -31.08 -7.12 34.42
CA ALA A 210 -29.96 -6.34 34.91
C ALA A 210 -29.79 -6.46 36.44
N VAL A 211 -30.89 -6.52 37.19
CA VAL A 211 -30.86 -6.63 38.65
C VAL A 211 -30.56 -8.06 39.13
N LEU A 212 -31.28 -9.04 38.59
CA LEU A 212 -31.22 -10.42 39.04
C LEU A 212 -30.10 -11.23 38.35
N GLY A 213 -29.58 -10.71 37.25
CA GLY A 213 -28.67 -11.45 36.37
C GLY A 213 -29.47 -12.47 35.54
N THR A 214 -28.87 -12.87 34.43
CA THR A 214 -29.49 -13.83 33.52
C THR A 214 -28.42 -14.50 32.65
N GLU A 215 -28.84 -15.51 31.91
CA GLU A 215 -28.01 -16.08 30.81
C GLU A 215 -28.77 -15.82 29.52
N ILE A 216 -28.05 -15.21 28.57
CA ILE A 216 -28.58 -14.87 27.25
C ILE A 216 -27.77 -15.50 26.15
N GLU A 217 -28.43 -15.82 25.06
CA GLU A 217 -27.77 -16.25 23.83
C GLU A 217 -27.57 -15.05 22.92
N VAL A 218 -26.31 -14.82 22.56
CA VAL A 218 -25.92 -13.71 21.67
C VAL A 218 -25.50 -14.29 20.32
N PRO A 219 -26.18 -13.88 19.22
CA PRO A 219 -25.78 -14.32 17.88
C PRO A 219 -24.42 -13.73 17.52
N LEU A 220 -23.60 -14.54 16.88
CA LEU A 220 -22.30 -14.15 16.34
C LEU A 220 -22.37 -13.99 14.81
N LEU A 221 -21.26 -13.63 14.19
CA LEU A 221 -21.14 -13.69 12.73
C LEU A 221 -21.24 -15.14 12.21
N GLU A 222 -20.86 -16.11 13.05
CA GLU A 222 -21.09 -17.55 12.85
C GLU A 222 -21.52 -18.19 14.17
N GLY A 223 -22.72 -18.79 14.18
CA GLY A 223 -23.28 -19.42 15.36
C GLY A 223 -23.75 -18.44 16.44
N SER A 224 -23.70 -18.85 17.68
CA SER A 224 -24.07 -18.08 18.87
C SER A 224 -23.21 -18.42 20.07
N VAL A 225 -23.26 -17.59 21.10
CA VAL A 225 -22.57 -17.83 22.37
C VAL A 225 -23.52 -17.54 23.53
N GLN A 226 -23.53 -18.43 24.54
CA GLN A 226 -24.21 -18.19 25.80
C GLN A 226 -23.34 -17.31 26.71
N ILE A 227 -23.89 -16.21 27.19
CA ILE A 227 -23.20 -15.31 28.10
C ILE A 227 -23.99 -15.13 29.38
N LYS A 228 -23.27 -15.10 30.50
CA LYS A 228 -23.85 -14.85 31.81
C LYS A 228 -23.78 -13.34 32.11
N ILE A 229 -24.93 -12.73 32.34
CA ILE A 229 -25.05 -11.36 32.81
C ILE A 229 -24.97 -11.39 34.35
N PRO A 230 -23.96 -10.72 34.94
CA PRO A 230 -23.87 -10.66 36.40
C PRO A 230 -25.00 -9.90 37.02
N VAL A 231 -25.40 -10.27 38.24
CA VAL A 231 -26.32 -9.53 39.06
C VAL A 231 -25.89 -8.07 39.24
N HIS A 232 -26.83 -7.15 39.36
CA HIS A 232 -26.57 -5.71 39.52
C HIS A 232 -25.74 -5.11 38.40
N SER A 233 -25.96 -5.55 37.14
CA SER A 233 -25.33 -4.97 35.97
C SER A 233 -25.95 -3.61 35.64
N SER A 234 -25.10 -2.64 35.30
CA SER A 234 -25.50 -1.30 34.89
C SER A 234 -25.28 -1.06 33.40
N SER A 235 -26.04 -0.13 32.83
CA SER A 235 -25.79 0.37 31.47
C SER A 235 -24.35 0.89 31.35
N GLY A 236 -23.70 0.61 30.18
CA GLY A 236 -22.29 0.98 29.94
C GLY A 236 -21.28 -0.07 30.42
N ARG A 237 -21.69 -1.07 31.20
CA ARG A 237 -20.82 -2.21 31.54
C ARG A 237 -20.47 -2.97 30.28
N VAL A 238 -19.18 -3.25 30.08
CA VAL A 238 -18.67 -4.00 28.93
C VAL A 238 -18.26 -5.40 29.37
N LEU A 239 -18.86 -6.41 28.75
CA LEU A 239 -18.46 -7.80 28.86
C LEU A 239 -17.50 -8.12 27.72
N ARG A 240 -16.33 -8.64 28.06
CA ARG A 240 -15.30 -9.05 27.10
C ARG A 240 -15.33 -10.56 26.92
N ILE A 241 -15.45 -10.98 25.65
CA ILE A 241 -15.43 -12.38 25.26
C ILE A 241 -14.19 -12.57 24.37
N PRO A 242 -13.13 -13.20 24.92
CA PRO A 242 -11.87 -13.33 24.21
C PRO A 242 -11.98 -14.16 22.94
N GLY A 243 -11.25 -13.75 21.89
CA GLY A 243 -11.11 -14.53 20.66
C GLY A 243 -12.29 -14.48 19.70
N LEU A 244 -13.39 -13.80 20.04
CA LEU A 244 -14.58 -13.66 19.18
C LEU A 244 -14.64 -12.32 18.42
N GLY A 245 -13.49 -11.69 18.21
CA GLY A 245 -13.33 -10.52 17.34
C GLY A 245 -12.91 -10.90 15.93
N VAL A 246 -12.10 -10.06 15.31
CA VAL A 246 -11.50 -10.32 14.00
C VAL A 246 -10.46 -11.45 14.15
N PRO A 247 -10.50 -12.49 13.31
CA PRO A 247 -9.49 -13.55 13.30
C PRO A 247 -8.08 -12.99 13.06
N GLY A 248 -7.08 -13.54 13.74
CA GLY A 248 -5.69 -13.11 13.65
C GLY A 248 -4.83 -13.76 14.73
N ASP A 249 -3.56 -13.39 14.81
CA ASP A 249 -2.62 -13.86 15.82
C ASP A 249 -2.01 -12.64 16.55
N PRO A 250 -2.45 -12.33 17.80
CA PRO A 250 -3.61 -12.89 18.51
C PRO A 250 -4.94 -12.39 17.95
N PRO A 251 -6.02 -13.20 18.04
CA PRO A 251 -7.35 -12.80 17.60
C PRO A 251 -7.89 -11.61 18.39
N GLY A 252 -8.85 -10.93 17.83
CA GLY A 252 -9.58 -9.87 18.53
C GLY A 252 -10.58 -10.43 19.54
N ASP A 253 -11.21 -9.54 20.30
CA ASP A 253 -12.26 -9.88 21.26
C ASP A 253 -13.61 -9.33 20.80
N LEU A 254 -14.69 -9.97 21.25
CA LEU A 254 -16.01 -9.38 21.21
C LEU A 254 -16.25 -8.62 22.52
N ARG A 255 -16.65 -7.37 22.43
CA ARG A 255 -16.97 -6.47 23.54
C ARG A 255 -18.46 -6.15 23.48
N LEU A 256 -19.19 -6.59 24.50
CA LEU A 256 -20.64 -6.42 24.59
C LEU A 256 -20.96 -5.36 25.64
N GLU A 257 -21.46 -4.21 25.19
CA GLU A 257 -21.91 -3.14 26.07
C GLU A 257 -23.36 -3.39 26.46
N LEU A 258 -23.62 -3.46 27.76
CA LEU A 258 -24.95 -3.65 28.30
C LEU A 258 -25.73 -2.35 28.28
N ARG A 259 -26.98 -2.40 27.89
CA ARG A 259 -27.89 -1.26 27.89
C ARG A 259 -29.22 -1.67 28.48
N ILE A 260 -29.58 -1.11 29.62
CA ILE A 260 -30.90 -1.32 30.24
C ILE A 260 -31.92 -0.56 29.42
N VAL A 261 -32.99 -1.25 29.04
CA VAL A 261 -34.12 -0.69 28.28
C VAL A 261 -35.39 -0.86 29.12
N LEU A 262 -36.08 0.22 29.34
CA LEU A 262 -37.40 0.20 30.00
C LEU A 262 -38.50 -0.11 28.98
N PRO A 263 -39.62 -0.74 29.39
CA PRO A 263 -40.74 -1.03 28.51
C PRO A 263 -41.32 0.28 27.95
N GLU A 264 -41.58 0.29 26.64
CA GLU A 264 -42.29 1.41 26.02
C GLU A 264 -43.75 1.46 26.55
N GLY A 265 -44.19 2.65 26.98
CA GLY A 265 -45.52 2.84 27.55
C GLY A 265 -45.65 2.57 29.07
N GLY A 266 -44.54 2.23 29.75
CA GLY A 266 -44.49 1.98 31.17
C GLY A 266 -44.96 0.56 31.55
N HIS A 267 -44.92 0.26 32.86
CA HIS A 267 -45.41 -1.00 33.44
C HIS A 267 -45.84 -0.74 34.87
N GLN A 268 -47.11 -1.08 35.21
CA GLN A 268 -47.75 -0.75 36.49
C GLN A 268 -46.92 -1.17 37.71
N ASP A 269 -46.39 -2.40 37.73
CA ASP A 269 -45.58 -2.91 38.84
C ASP A 269 -44.21 -2.18 38.94
N LEU A 270 -43.67 -1.81 37.80
CA LEU A 270 -42.42 -1.06 37.76
C LEU A 270 -42.59 0.37 38.28
N ASP A 271 -43.68 1.01 37.93
CA ASP A 271 -44.05 2.35 38.42
C ASP A 271 -44.30 2.31 39.93
N ALA A 272 -45.04 1.30 40.43
CA ALA A 272 -45.25 1.10 41.86
C ALA A 272 -43.96 0.83 42.64
N LEU A 273 -43.06 0.02 42.08
CA LEU A 273 -41.75 -0.20 42.65
C LEU A 273 -40.91 1.09 42.67
N ALA A 274 -40.91 1.84 41.58
CA ALA A 274 -40.17 3.11 41.48
C ALA A 274 -40.61 4.12 42.53
N GLU A 275 -41.95 4.28 42.74
CA GLU A 275 -42.45 5.16 43.82
C GLU A 275 -42.01 4.65 45.22
N LYS A 276 -42.05 3.34 45.46
CA LYS A 276 -41.65 2.77 46.75
C LYS A 276 -40.17 3.00 47.08
N ILE A 277 -39.27 2.96 46.08
CA ILE A 277 -37.83 3.15 46.27
C ILE A 277 -37.35 4.58 46.05
N LYS A 278 -38.24 5.48 45.73
CA LYS A 278 -37.97 6.91 45.47
C LYS A 278 -37.24 7.56 46.65
N GLY A 279 -36.09 8.11 46.41
CA GLY A 279 -35.25 8.76 47.41
C GLY A 279 -34.51 7.83 48.36
N THR A 280 -34.67 6.51 48.24
CA THR A 280 -33.91 5.53 49.04
C THR A 280 -32.59 5.12 48.40
N LEU A 281 -32.47 5.29 47.08
CA LEU A 281 -31.25 4.97 46.34
C LEU A 281 -30.29 6.14 46.30
N PRO A 282 -28.97 5.90 46.28
CA PRO A 282 -27.99 6.94 46.10
C PRO A 282 -28.20 7.73 44.82
N ASN A 283 -27.98 9.03 44.85
CA ASN A 283 -28.09 9.87 43.66
C ASN A 283 -26.87 9.64 42.75
N PRO A 284 -27.02 9.06 41.54
CA PRO A 284 -25.88 8.74 40.67
C PRO A 284 -25.17 9.97 40.10
N ARG A 285 -25.74 11.17 40.30
CA ARG A 285 -25.17 12.41 39.81
C ARG A 285 -24.23 13.08 40.82
N LEU A 286 -24.11 12.57 42.06
CA LEU A 286 -23.23 13.14 43.08
C LEU A 286 -21.73 12.97 42.74
N GLU A 287 -21.37 11.96 41.98
CA GLU A 287 -20.00 11.68 41.54
C GLU A 287 -19.64 12.41 40.24
N MET A 288 -20.58 13.14 39.63
CA MET A 288 -20.35 13.83 38.37
C MET A 288 -20.07 15.31 38.61
N ASP A 289 -18.86 15.74 38.25
CA ASP A 289 -18.48 17.16 38.31
C ASP A 289 -19.06 17.92 37.09
N TRP A 290 -20.39 18.14 37.14
CA TRP A 290 -21.11 18.77 36.03
C TRP A 290 -20.83 20.27 35.92
N PHE A 291 -20.13 20.86 36.88
CA PHE A 291 -19.90 22.30 37.00
C PHE A 291 -18.42 22.67 36.98
N ALA A 292 -17.49 21.74 36.88
CA ALA A 292 -16.05 21.97 36.91
C ALA A 292 -15.54 22.97 35.85
N ASN A 293 -16.29 23.22 34.80
CA ASN A 293 -15.90 24.12 33.70
C ASN A 293 -16.82 25.36 33.56
N ARG A 294 -17.42 25.84 34.61
CA ARG A 294 -18.19 27.12 34.65
C ARG A 294 -17.42 28.22 35.38
N SER A 295 -16.12 28.35 35.11
CA SER A 295 -15.31 29.48 35.55
C SER A 295 -14.89 30.28 34.35
#